data_1643b91653394fcf3ef47c43d87af1cf
#
_entry.id   1643b91653394fcf3ef47c43d87af1cf
#
_cell.length_a   1.000
_cell.length_b   1.000
_cell.length_c   1.000
_cell.angle_alpha   90.00
_cell.angle_beta   90.00
_cell.angle_gamma   90.00
#
_symmetry.space_group_name_H-M   'P 1'
#
loop_
_entity.id
_entity.type
_entity.pdbx_description
1 polymer ?
#
loop_
_entity_poly.entity_id
_entity_poly.type
_entity_poly.pdbx_seq_one_letter_code
_entity_poly.pdbx_strand_id
1 'polypeptide(L)'
;MKTFICNNLEDTDKLAQKFAKLVEKDGCFVCLFGDIGAGKTAFVKRVAKHLDVKEKVTSPSFVILNEYHDGKLPIFHFDLYRLENEGVKTILDELEEYSQSGCLTFAEWAEFSQGEIPLDRMEIQIDYIDETERSFTFSAFGSKAEQILEGLV
;
A
#
# COMPACT_ATOMS: atom_id res chain seq x y z
N MET A 1 0.29 11.67 -12.01
CA MET A 1 -0.91 11.25 -11.28
C MET A 1 -1.88 10.56 -12.23
N LYS A 2 -2.41 9.42 -11.83
CA LYS A 2 -3.38 8.67 -12.63
C LYS A 2 -4.56 8.25 -11.75
N THR A 3 -5.78 8.36 -12.27
CA THR A 3 -7.00 7.97 -11.56
C THR A 3 -7.69 6.84 -12.29
N PHE A 4 -8.07 5.80 -11.55
CA PHE A 4 -8.78 4.63 -12.06
C PHE A 4 -10.11 4.51 -11.33
N ILE A 5 -11.19 4.34 -12.09
CA ILE A 5 -12.52 4.08 -11.51
C ILE A 5 -12.76 2.58 -11.58
N CYS A 6 -12.97 1.97 -10.42
CA CYS A 6 -13.31 0.56 -10.31
C CYS A 6 -14.78 0.46 -9.97
N ASN A 7 -15.56 -0.10 -10.90
CA ASN A 7 -17.03 -0.17 -10.77
C ASN A 7 -17.46 -1.32 -9.85
N ASN A 8 -16.56 -2.27 -9.59
CA ASN A 8 -16.86 -3.44 -8.78
C ASN A 8 -15.55 -4.05 -8.26
N LEU A 9 -15.64 -5.12 -7.47
CA LEU A 9 -14.47 -5.80 -6.91
C LEU A 9 -13.62 -6.47 -7.98
N GLU A 10 -14.21 -6.89 -9.08
CA GLU A 10 -13.44 -7.47 -10.20
C GLU A 10 -12.52 -6.45 -10.83
N ASP A 11 -12.99 -5.22 -11.03
CA ASP A 11 -12.16 -4.13 -11.54
C ASP A 11 -11.02 -3.80 -10.58
N THR A 12 -11.30 -3.79 -9.27
CA THR A 12 -10.28 -3.59 -8.23
C THR A 12 -9.24 -4.70 -8.30
N ASP A 13 -9.68 -5.95 -8.49
CA ASP A 13 -8.77 -7.10 -8.61
C ASP A 13 -7.85 -6.97 -9.82
N LYS A 14 -8.38 -6.52 -10.97
CA LYS A 14 -7.59 -6.30 -12.18
C LYS A 14 -6.55 -5.20 -11.96
N LEU A 15 -6.93 -4.12 -11.30
CA LEU A 15 -6.00 -3.03 -10.96
C LEU A 15 -4.90 -3.53 -10.03
N ALA A 16 -5.28 -4.28 -9.00
CA ALA A 16 -4.32 -4.88 -8.06
C ALA A 16 -3.37 -5.83 -8.76
N GLN A 17 -3.84 -6.63 -9.71
CA GLN A 17 -3.01 -7.54 -10.50
C GLN A 17 -1.96 -6.79 -11.32
N LYS A 18 -2.36 -5.71 -11.99
CA LYS A 18 -1.44 -4.88 -12.76
C LYS A 18 -0.38 -4.25 -11.87
N PHE A 19 -0.80 -3.72 -10.73
CA PHE A 19 0.12 -3.12 -9.77
C PHE A 19 1.09 -4.16 -9.20
N ALA A 20 0.58 -5.32 -8.79
CA ALA A 20 1.40 -6.41 -8.27
C ALA A 20 2.51 -6.81 -9.24
N LYS A 21 2.17 -6.92 -10.52
CA LYS A 21 3.13 -7.29 -11.56
C LYS A 21 4.26 -6.26 -11.71
N LEU A 22 3.95 -4.99 -11.53
CA LEU A 22 4.92 -3.90 -11.63
C LEU A 22 5.87 -3.84 -10.42
N VAL A 23 5.45 -4.30 -9.25
CA VAL A 23 6.23 -4.21 -8.02
C VAL A 23 6.85 -5.54 -7.59
N GLU A 24 6.58 -6.64 -8.28
CA GLU A 24 6.96 -7.99 -7.80
C GLU A 24 8.47 -8.21 -7.71
N LYS A 25 9.27 -7.45 -8.42
CA LYS A 25 10.72 -7.64 -8.47
C LYS A 25 11.46 -6.74 -7.46
N ASP A 26 11.22 -5.45 -7.55
CA ASP A 26 11.98 -4.47 -6.77
C ASP A 26 11.21 -3.91 -5.58
N GLY A 27 9.92 -4.18 -5.53
CA GLY A 27 9.06 -3.66 -4.47
C GLY A 27 8.71 -2.19 -4.66
N CYS A 28 8.14 -1.61 -3.62
CA CYS A 28 7.74 -0.20 -3.59
C CYS A 28 7.33 0.16 -2.16
N PHE A 29 7.52 1.39 -1.76
CA PHE A 29 6.88 1.91 -0.55
C PHE A 29 5.58 2.60 -0.95
N VAL A 30 4.46 2.16 -0.39
CA VAL A 30 3.13 2.63 -0.78
C VAL A 30 2.42 3.24 0.43
N CYS A 31 2.02 4.48 0.29
CA CYS A 31 1.17 5.15 1.29
C CYS A 31 -0.28 5.05 0.83
N LEU A 32 -1.14 4.50 1.68
CA LEU A 32 -2.56 4.35 1.40
C LEU A 32 -3.36 5.40 2.16
N PHE A 33 -4.16 6.16 1.44
CA PHE A 33 -5.03 7.18 1.99
C PHE A 33 -6.48 6.85 1.66
N GLY A 34 -7.38 7.21 2.53
CA GLY A 34 -8.81 6.99 2.36
C GLY A 34 -9.48 6.79 3.70
N ASP A 35 -10.78 7.04 3.74
CA ASP A 35 -11.57 6.87 4.95
C ASP A 35 -11.67 5.40 5.36
N ILE A 36 -12.04 5.15 6.62
CA ILE A 36 -12.35 3.82 7.11
C ILE A 36 -13.43 3.22 6.22
N GLY A 37 -13.20 2.01 5.71
CA GLY A 37 -14.15 1.34 4.83
C GLY A 37 -14.02 1.72 3.35
N ALA A 38 -13.07 2.59 2.97
CA ALA A 38 -12.85 2.94 1.57
C ALA A 38 -12.31 1.78 0.73
N GLY A 39 -11.71 0.77 1.37
CA GLY A 39 -11.17 -0.40 0.66
C GLY A 39 -9.67 -0.54 0.70
N LYS A 40 -8.98 0.13 1.63
CA LYS A 40 -7.52 0.05 1.76
C LYS A 40 -7.05 -1.38 2.00
N THR A 41 -7.61 -2.05 3.01
CA THR A 41 -7.25 -3.44 3.32
C THR A 41 -7.64 -4.39 2.19
N ALA A 42 -8.79 -4.15 1.54
CA ALA A 42 -9.22 -4.95 0.41
C ALA A 42 -8.23 -4.88 -0.74
N PHE A 43 -7.68 -3.70 -1.02
CA PHE A 43 -6.67 -3.54 -2.06
C PHE A 43 -5.38 -4.28 -1.70
N VAL A 44 -4.90 -4.15 -0.45
CA VAL A 44 -3.72 -4.89 0.01
C VAL A 44 -3.91 -6.39 -0.13
N LYS A 45 -5.07 -6.92 0.26
CA LYS A 45 -5.40 -8.34 0.12
C LYS A 45 -5.27 -8.81 -1.32
N ARG A 46 -5.79 -8.03 -2.26
CA ARG A 46 -5.76 -8.41 -3.68
C ARG A 46 -4.37 -8.34 -4.28
N VAL A 47 -3.60 -7.32 -3.93
CA VAL A 47 -2.20 -7.23 -4.35
C VAL A 47 -1.41 -8.42 -3.80
N ALA A 48 -1.57 -8.73 -2.51
CA ALA A 48 -0.90 -9.86 -1.86
C ALA A 48 -1.25 -11.18 -2.54
N LYS A 49 -2.51 -11.38 -2.88
CA LYS A 49 -2.97 -12.57 -3.60
C LYS A 49 -2.24 -12.74 -4.93
N HIS A 50 -2.10 -11.66 -5.70
CA HIS A 50 -1.41 -11.70 -6.98
C HIS A 50 0.11 -11.79 -6.84
N LEU A 51 0.63 -11.65 -5.62
CA LEU A 51 2.04 -11.90 -5.29
C LEU A 51 2.24 -13.25 -4.59
N ASP A 52 1.26 -14.14 -4.69
CA ASP A 52 1.29 -15.51 -4.17
C ASP A 52 1.35 -15.63 -2.64
N VAL A 53 0.92 -14.61 -1.92
CA VAL A 53 0.77 -14.70 -0.47
C VAL A 53 -0.44 -15.57 -0.14
N LYS A 54 -0.23 -16.60 0.65
CA LYS A 54 -1.28 -17.54 1.06
C LYS A 54 -1.77 -17.31 2.48
N GLU A 55 -0.98 -16.61 3.29
CA GLU A 55 -1.40 -16.19 4.62
C GLU A 55 -2.61 -15.27 4.52
N LYS A 56 -3.46 -15.32 5.54
CA LYS A 56 -4.63 -14.44 5.59
C LYS A 56 -4.19 -13.01 5.85
N VAL A 57 -4.48 -12.13 4.90
CA VAL A 57 -4.19 -10.70 5.04
C VAL A 57 -5.31 -10.04 5.84
N THR A 58 -4.95 -9.34 6.90
CA THR A 58 -5.88 -8.63 7.78
C THR A 58 -5.42 -7.19 7.97
N SER A 59 -6.31 -6.37 8.52
CA SER A 59 -5.93 -5.00 8.88
C SER A 59 -4.96 -5.00 10.06
N PRO A 60 -3.87 -4.21 10.02
CA PRO A 60 -2.91 -4.12 11.12
C PRO A 60 -3.35 -3.16 12.24
N SER A 61 -4.62 -2.79 12.29
CA SER A 61 -5.14 -1.75 13.22
C SER A 61 -4.78 -2.00 14.69
N PHE A 62 -4.61 -3.26 15.09
CA PHE A 62 -4.33 -3.61 16.49
C PHE A 62 -2.85 -3.93 16.76
N VAL A 63 -2.03 -4.07 15.72
CA VAL A 63 -0.65 -4.57 15.86
C VAL A 63 0.40 -3.67 15.20
N ILE A 64 0.01 -2.56 14.63
CA ILE A 64 0.88 -1.59 13.92
C ILE A 64 1.51 -2.17 12.65
N LEU A 65 2.03 -3.40 12.67
CA LEU A 65 2.70 -4.02 11.53
C LEU A 65 2.29 -5.47 11.38
N ASN A 66 1.85 -5.84 10.17
CA ASN A 66 1.72 -7.23 9.74
C ASN A 66 2.79 -7.52 8.68
N GLU A 67 3.39 -8.69 8.76
CA GLU A 67 4.44 -9.13 7.84
C GLU A 67 4.00 -10.41 7.12
N TYR A 68 4.26 -10.47 5.81
CA TYR A 68 3.94 -11.63 4.98
C TYR A 68 5.20 -12.01 4.18
N HIS A 69 5.72 -13.21 4.44
CA HIS A 69 6.99 -13.66 3.85
C HIS A 69 6.84 -14.84 2.89
N ASP A 70 5.63 -15.32 2.65
CA ASP A 70 5.37 -16.53 1.86
C ASP A 70 5.07 -16.26 0.37
N GLY A 71 5.09 -15.02 -0.06
CA GLY A 71 4.82 -14.62 -1.45
C GLY A 71 6.08 -14.40 -2.27
N LYS A 72 5.94 -13.76 -3.44
CA LYS A 72 7.04 -13.49 -4.37
C LYS A 72 8.11 -12.57 -3.80
N LEU A 73 7.72 -11.67 -2.89
CA LEU A 73 8.62 -10.82 -2.14
C LEU A 73 8.01 -10.53 -0.78
N PRO A 74 8.81 -10.10 0.22
CA PRO A 74 8.25 -9.75 1.52
C PRO A 74 7.29 -8.57 1.41
N ILE A 75 6.17 -8.65 2.13
CA ILE A 75 5.19 -7.57 2.22
C ILE A 75 5.06 -7.14 3.67
N PHE A 76 5.15 -5.84 3.90
CA PHE A 76 5.00 -5.23 5.22
C PHE A 76 3.82 -4.26 5.16
N HIS A 77 2.89 -4.40 6.09
CA HIS A 77 1.68 -3.59 6.14
C HIS A 77 1.60 -2.88 7.49
N PHE A 78 1.88 -1.57 7.48
CA PHE A 78 1.84 -0.72 8.66
C PHE A 78 0.50 -0.02 8.79
N ASP A 79 0.04 0.14 10.04
CA ASP A 79 -1.02 1.07 10.39
C ASP A 79 -0.45 2.05 11.41
N LEU A 80 -0.28 3.31 11.00
CA LEU A 80 0.37 4.32 11.81
C LEU A 80 -0.63 5.15 12.65
N TYR A 81 -1.90 4.79 12.62
CA TYR A 81 -2.94 5.54 13.34
C TYR A 81 -2.64 5.71 14.82
N ARG A 82 -2.18 4.64 15.47
CA ARG A 82 -1.85 4.67 16.90
C ARG A 82 -0.67 5.59 17.24
N LEU A 83 0.13 5.95 16.23
CA LEU A 83 1.29 6.78 16.43
C LEU A 83 0.96 8.28 16.43
N GLU A 84 -0.29 8.65 16.25
CA GLU A 84 -0.75 10.05 16.36
C GLU A 84 -0.28 10.68 17.67
N ASN A 85 -0.41 9.95 18.78
CA ASN A 85 -0.05 10.45 20.11
C ASN A 85 1.32 9.96 20.60
N GLU A 86 1.75 8.78 20.17
CA GLU A 86 2.97 8.14 20.63
C GLU A 86 4.20 8.53 19.82
N GLY A 87 3.97 9.02 18.58
CA GLY A 87 5.02 9.35 17.65
C GLY A 87 5.61 8.11 16.97
N VAL A 88 6.31 8.34 15.87
CA VAL A 88 6.84 7.29 15.00
C VAL A 88 8.15 6.69 15.52
N LYS A 89 8.77 7.29 16.53
CA LYS A 89 10.10 6.88 17.04
C LYS A 89 10.17 5.43 17.49
N THR A 90 9.04 4.87 17.97
CA THR A 90 8.98 3.49 18.44
C THR A 90 9.16 2.46 17.32
N ILE A 91 8.89 2.85 16.06
CA ILE A 91 9.00 1.96 14.90
C ILE A 91 9.89 2.53 13.81
N LEU A 92 10.70 3.54 14.13
CA LEU A 92 11.55 4.21 13.14
C LEU A 92 12.51 3.24 12.45
N ASP A 93 13.11 2.33 13.22
CA ASP A 93 14.04 1.35 12.67
C ASP A 93 13.34 0.41 11.68
N GLU A 94 12.13 -0.03 11.99
CA GLU A 94 11.34 -0.86 11.11
C GLU A 94 10.94 -0.12 9.83
N LEU A 95 10.54 1.15 9.96
CA LEU A 95 10.20 1.95 8.78
C LEU A 95 11.41 2.12 7.86
N GLU A 96 12.60 2.38 8.42
CA GLU A 96 13.82 2.50 7.64
C GLU A 96 14.20 1.19 6.96
N GLU A 97 14.14 0.08 7.70
CA GLU A 97 14.49 -1.24 7.18
C GLU A 97 13.55 -1.66 6.06
N TYR A 98 12.25 -1.51 6.27
CA TYR A 98 11.23 -1.98 5.33
C TYR A 98 10.90 -0.99 4.22
N SER A 99 11.61 0.12 4.13
CA SER A 99 11.54 1.02 2.98
C SER A 99 12.63 0.75 1.95
N GLN A 100 13.48 -0.25 2.19
CA GLN A 100 14.52 -0.65 1.23
C GLN A 100 13.93 -1.38 0.02
N SER A 101 14.72 -1.46 -1.07
CA SER A 101 14.28 -2.20 -2.25
C SER A 101 14.21 -3.70 -1.96
N GLY A 102 13.39 -4.40 -2.75
CA GLY A 102 13.21 -5.85 -2.61
C GLY A 102 12.06 -6.24 -1.70
N CYS A 103 11.31 -5.29 -1.17
CA CYS A 103 10.09 -5.56 -0.43
C CYS A 103 8.99 -4.59 -0.84
N LEU A 104 7.75 -4.99 -0.60
CA LEU A 104 6.57 -4.15 -0.82
C LEU A 104 6.03 -3.73 0.54
N THR A 105 6.01 -2.43 0.80
CA THR A 105 5.56 -1.89 2.07
C THR A 105 4.34 -1.02 1.84
N PHE A 106 3.27 -1.31 2.58
CA PHE A 106 2.07 -0.48 2.63
C PHE A 106 2.02 0.22 3.98
N ALA A 107 1.75 1.51 3.97
CA ALA A 107 1.57 2.30 5.19
C ALA A 107 0.23 3.01 5.14
N GLU A 108 -0.66 2.68 6.09
CA GLU A 108 -1.92 3.40 6.30
C GLU A 108 -1.70 4.48 7.34
N TRP A 109 -2.40 5.59 7.21
CA TRP A 109 -2.25 6.76 8.10
C TRP A 109 -0.82 7.32 8.08
N ALA A 110 -0.26 7.43 6.86
CA ALA A 110 1.11 7.93 6.67
C ALA A 110 1.27 9.38 7.14
N GLU A 111 0.19 10.15 7.25
CA GLU A 111 0.21 11.49 7.82
C GLU A 111 0.71 11.53 9.26
N PHE A 112 0.62 10.41 9.98
CA PHE A 112 1.15 10.30 11.34
C PHE A 112 2.62 9.86 11.39
N SER A 113 3.27 9.69 10.25
CA SER A 113 4.69 9.32 10.16
C SER A 113 5.64 10.45 10.55
N GLN A 114 5.14 11.66 10.71
CA GLN A 114 5.94 12.83 11.05
C GLN A 114 7.09 13.09 10.06
N GLY A 115 6.85 12.77 8.79
CA GLY A 115 7.85 12.97 7.73
C GLY A 115 8.88 11.85 7.61
N GLU A 116 8.79 10.79 8.41
CA GLU A 116 9.74 9.68 8.42
C GLU A 116 9.44 8.60 7.38
N ILE A 117 8.82 8.97 6.26
CA ILE A 117 8.58 8.06 5.14
C ILE A 117 9.57 8.33 4.00
N PRO A 118 9.85 7.32 3.13
CA PRO A 118 10.80 7.51 2.04
C PRO A 118 10.37 8.60 1.06
N LEU A 119 11.38 9.26 0.47
CA LEU A 119 11.13 10.21 -0.61
C LEU A 119 10.62 9.51 -1.87
N ASP A 120 11.18 8.32 -2.18
CA ASP A 120 10.68 7.51 -3.31
C ASP A 120 9.54 6.63 -2.83
N ARG A 121 8.32 6.97 -3.22
CA ARG A 121 7.12 6.28 -2.78
C ARG A 121 5.97 6.47 -3.75
N MET A 122 5.03 5.53 -3.69
CA MET A 122 3.74 5.66 -4.36
C MET A 122 2.69 6.06 -3.33
N GLU A 123 1.87 7.05 -3.62
CA GLU A 123 0.72 7.40 -2.79
C GLU A 123 -0.55 7.01 -3.53
N ILE A 124 -1.42 6.28 -2.86
CA ILE A 124 -2.70 5.84 -3.43
C ILE A 124 -3.83 6.39 -2.57
N GLN A 125 -4.65 7.24 -3.17
CA GLN A 125 -5.86 7.75 -2.53
C GLN A 125 -7.04 6.87 -3.00
N ILE A 126 -7.74 6.26 -2.06
CA ILE A 126 -8.91 5.42 -2.34
C ILE A 126 -10.14 6.15 -1.83
N ASP A 127 -11.05 6.48 -2.75
CA ASP A 127 -12.28 7.19 -2.42
C ASP A 127 -13.49 6.31 -2.67
N TYR A 128 -14.39 6.31 -1.70
CA TYR A 128 -15.69 5.67 -1.79
C TYR A 128 -16.58 6.49 -2.72
N ILE A 129 -17.16 5.87 -3.74
CA ILE A 129 -18.13 6.50 -4.62
C ILE A 129 -19.53 6.01 -4.26
N ASP A 130 -19.74 4.70 -4.27
CA ASP A 130 -20.98 4.06 -3.81
C ASP A 130 -20.68 2.63 -3.33
N GLU A 131 -21.69 1.81 -3.12
CA GLU A 131 -21.52 0.46 -2.55
C GLU A 131 -20.58 -0.43 -3.37
N THR A 132 -20.50 -0.22 -4.69
CA THR A 132 -19.69 -1.04 -5.58
C THR A 132 -18.50 -0.31 -6.20
N GLU A 133 -18.60 1.01 -6.34
CA GLU A 133 -17.59 1.81 -7.03
C GLU A 133 -16.59 2.46 -6.09
N ARG A 134 -15.32 2.46 -6.52
CA ARG A 134 -14.21 3.13 -5.84
C ARG A 134 -13.36 3.87 -6.85
N SER A 135 -12.74 4.95 -6.41
CA SER A 135 -11.76 5.69 -7.19
C SER A 135 -10.39 5.47 -6.59
N PHE A 136 -9.41 5.14 -7.43
CA PHE A 136 -8.02 4.96 -7.02
C PHE A 136 -7.16 5.98 -7.73
N THR A 137 -6.55 6.90 -6.98
CA THR A 137 -5.65 7.91 -7.54
C THR A 137 -4.23 7.62 -7.10
N PHE A 138 -3.36 7.36 -8.08
CA PHE A 138 -1.96 7.04 -7.88
C PHE A 138 -1.11 8.27 -8.14
N SER A 139 -0.27 8.63 -7.17
CA SER A 139 0.69 9.72 -7.30
C SER A 139 2.09 9.17 -6.98
N ALA A 140 3.02 9.36 -7.92
CA ALA A 140 4.38 8.84 -7.77
C ALA A 140 5.34 9.95 -7.36
N PHE A 141 6.20 9.64 -6.41
CA PHE A 141 7.27 10.52 -5.94
C PHE A 141 8.58 9.75 -6.01
N GLY A 142 9.54 10.24 -6.79
CA GLY A 142 10.80 9.57 -7.02
C GLY A 142 10.81 8.71 -8.27
N SER A 143 12.01 8.40 -8.77
CA SER A 143 12.16 7.76 -10.09
C SER A 143 11.61 6.34 -10.16
N LYS A 144 11.76 5.55 -9.10
CA LYS A 144 11.23 4.18 -9.05
C LYS A 144 9.71 4.18 -9.10
N ALA A 145 9.07 4.99 -8.27
CA ALA A 145 7.62 5.12 -8.25
C ALA A 145 7.08 5.65 -9.56
N GLU A 146 7.77 6.61 -10.18
CA GLU A 146 7.38 7.16 -11.48
C GLU A 146 7.42 6.10 -12.58
N GLN A 147 8.42 5.22 -12.59
CA GLN A 147 8.50 4.11 -13.54
C GLN A 147 7.33 3.14 -13.36
N ILE A 148 6.97 2.84 -12.12
CA ILE A 148 5.82 1.98 -11.82
C ILE A 148 4.54 2.63 -12.37
N LEU A 149 4.36 3.92 -12.10
CA LEU A 149 3.17 4.65 -12.55
C LEU A 149 3.05 4.67 -14.07
N GLU A 150 4.17 4.83 -14.79
CA GLU A 150 4.18 4.79 -16.25
C GLU A 150 3.70 3.43 -16.78
N GLY A 151 4.05 2.34 -16.11
CA GLY A 151 3.62 1.00 -16.48
C GLY A 151 2.17 0.68 -16.15
N LEU A 152 1.55 1.50 -15.32
CA LEU A 152 0.18 1.27 -14.88
C LEU A 152 -0.80 1.93 -15.86
N VAL A 153 -1.43 1.11 -16.69
CA VAL A 153 -2.33 1.56 -17.76
C VAL A 153 -3.69 0.90 -17.69
#